data_b92f18e2d8f81a1d83220afc0c712fab
#
_entry.id   b92f18e2d8f81a1d83220afc0c712fab
#
_cell.length_a   1.000
_cell.length_b   1.000
_cell.length_c   1.000
_cell.angle_alpha   90.00
_cell.angle_beta   90.00
_cell.angle_gamma   90.00
#
_symmetry.space_group_name_H-M   'P 1'
#
loop_
_entity.id
_entity.type
_entity.pdbx_description
1 polymer ?
#
loop_
_entity_poly.entity_id
_entity_poly.type
_entity_poly.pdbx_seq_one_letter_code
_entity_poly.pdbx_strand_id
1 'polypeptide(L)'
;MKKILIGLCLIPLFSIGQTTDEVLKELKKQDVKFPKIVLAQSILETGWYDCKDCSLDKNNLFGLWNSKKHEYFYYTNWKESIGGYKRGIQYRYLKKEYKDYYHFLSEIGYATDPHYIIKLKKIFNKL
;
A
#
# COMPACT_ATOMS: atom_id res chain seq x y z
N MET A 1 -19.69 -36.87 7.48
CA MET A 1 -19.31 -36.33 7.16
C MET A 1 -19.03 -35.38 7.18
N LYS A 2 -19.02 -35.49 7.34
CA LYS A 2 -18.75 -34.63 7.20
C LYS A 2 -18.12 -33.78 6.91
N LYS A 3 -17.99 -33.97 6.91
CA LYS A 3 -17.31 -33.25 6.43
C LYS A 3 -17.10 -32.36 5.91
N ILE A 4 -17.43 -32.52 5.92
CA ILE A 4 -17.07 -31.75 5.26
C ILE A 4 -16.89 -30.70 5.23
N LEU A 5 -17.13 -30.91 5.67
CA LEU A 5 -16.83 -29.87 5.56
C LEU A 5 -16.13 -29.10 5.53
N ILE A 6 -16.11 -29.48 5.87
CA ILE A 6 -15.33 -28.79 5.70
C ILE A 6 -14.79 -28.03 5.12
N GLY A 7 -14.95 -28.46 5.00
CA GLY A 7 -14.34 -27.74 4.40
C GLY A 7 -14.11 -26.93 3.95
N LEU A 8 -14.47 -27.10 3.92
CA LEU A 8 -14.09 -26.40 3.32
C LEU A 8 -13.77 -25.34 3.39
N CYS A 9 -14.00 -25.48 3.91
CA CYS A 9 -13.54 -24.52 3.96
C CYS A 9 -12.81 -23.82 4.01
N LEU A 10 -12.71 -24.21 4.19
CA LEU A 10 -11.84 -23.65 4.19
C LEU A 10 -11.24 -22.95 3.58
N ILE A 11 -11.28 -23.14 3.20
CA ILE A 11 -10.56 -22.64 2.62
C ILE A 11 -10.42 -21.56 2.28
N PRO A 12 -10.65 -21.36 2.10
CA PRO A 12 -10.38 -20.39 1.75
C PRO A 12 -10.03 -19.53 2.14
N LEU A 13 -10.27 -19.40 2.37
CA LEU A 13 -10.03 -18.63 2.87
C LEU A 13 -9.01 -18.04 3.03
N PHE A 14 -8.41 -18.43 2.93
CA PHE A 14 -7.37 -17.97 3.20
C PHE A 14 -6.78 -17.22 2.41
N SER A 15 -6.95 -17.30 1.62
CA SER A 15 -6.40 -16.49 0.85
C SER A 15 -6.76 -15.23 1.11
N ILE A 16 -6.46 -14.83 1.89
CA ILE A 16 -6.80 -13.77 2.33
C ILE A 16 -5.98 -12.71 2.05
N GLY A 17 -5.10 -12.77 1.23
CA GLY A 17 -4.31 -11.67 0.79
C GLY A 17 -5.21 -10.69 0.07
N GLN A 18 -4.91 -9.43 0.15
CA GLN A 18 -5.60 -8.40 -0.60
C GLN A 18 -5.20 -8.48 -2.05
N THR A 19 -6.13 -8.20 -2.96
CA THR A 19 -5.87 -8.14 -4.39
C THR A 19 -5.75 -6.68 -4.82
N THR A 20 -5.21 -6.44 -6.01
CA THR A 20 -5.11 -5.08 -6.54
C THR A 20 -6.47 -4.43 -6.65
N ASP A 21 -7.50 -5.19 -7.07
CA ASP A 21 -8.85 -4.65 -7.19
C ASP A 21 -9.42 -4.25 -5.83
N GLU A 22 -9.20 -5.06 -4.82
CA GLU A 22 -9.67 -4.76 -3.48
C GLU A 22 -8.97 -3.52 -2.90
N VAL A 23 -7.67 -3.42 -3.12
CA VAL A 23 -6.92 -2.27 -2.64
C VAL A 23 -7.38 -1.00 -3.34
N LEU A 24 -7.55 -1.04 -4.66
CA LEU A 24 -8.03 0.13 -5.41
C LEU A 24 -9.41 0.57 -4.92
N LYS A 25 -10.29 -0.41 -4.70
CA LYS A 25 -11.63 -0.12 -4.21
C LYS A 25 -11.60 0.57 -2.85
N GLU A 26 -10.74 0.09 -1.96
CA GLU A 26 -10.63 0.67 -0.62
C GLU A 26 -9.97 2.06 -0.66
N LEU A 27 -8.99 2.25 -1.55
CA LEU A 27 -8.38 3.57 -1.74
C LEU A 27 -9.43 4.60 -2.15
N LYS A 28 -10.29 4.24 -3.09
CA LYS A 28 -11.37 5.12 -3.53
C LYS A 28 -12.39 5.35 -2.43
N LYS A 29 -12.73 4.31 -1.69
CA LYS A 29 -13.69 4.41 -0.59
C LYS A 29 -13.21 5.37 0.48
N GLN A 30 -11.91 5.42 0.74
CA GLN A 30 -11.33 6.31 1.74
C GLN A 30 -10.92 7.67 1.16
N ASP A 31 -11.34 7.98 -0.06
CA ASP A 31 -11.07 9.27 -0.72
C ASP A 31 -9.58 9.59 -0.83
N VAL A 32 -8.78 8.59 -1.14
CA VAL A 32 -7.36 8.79 -1.39
C VAL A 32 -7.20 9.52 -2.72
N LYS A 33 -6.38 10.56 -2.76
CA LYS A 33 -6.09 11.28 -3.98
C LYS A 33 -5.15 10.46 -4.85
N PHE A 34 -5.36 10.51 -6.16
CA PHE A 34 -4.55 9.76 -7.13
C PHE A 34 -4.50 8.28 -6.77
N PRO A 35 -5.67 7.63 -6.61
CA PRO A 35 -5.70 6.27 -6.07
C PRO A 35 -4.91 5.26 -6.90
N LYS A 36 -4.83 5.45 -8.22
CA LYS A 36 -4.08 4.51 -9.06
C LYS A 36 -2.57 4.63 -8.86
N ILE A 37 -2.07 5.85 -8.62
CA ILE A 37 -0.65 6.04 -8.29
C ILE A 37 -0.37 5.42 -6.92
N VAL A 38 -1.25 5.65 -5.95
CA VAL A 38 -1.08 5.10 -4.60
C VAL A 38 -1.19 3.58 -4.62
N LEU A 39 -2.06 3.03 -5.46
CA LEU A 39 -2.11 1.59 -5.68
C LEU A 39 -0.76 1.08 -6.19
N ALA A 40 -0.19 1.76 -7.18
CA ALA A 40 1.12 1.38 -7.71
C ALA A 40 2.20 1.43 -6.63
N GLN A 41 2.13 2.41 -5.72
CA GLN A 41 3.05 2.45 -4.59
C GLN A 41 2.92 1.22 -3.70
N SER A 42 1.69 0.83 -3.37
CA SER A 42 1.50 -0.36 -2.52
C SER A 42 2.05 -1.62 -3.19
N ILE A 43 1.88 -1.73 -4.50
CA ILE A 43 2.40 -2.86 -5.26
C ILE A 43 3.92 -2.87 -5.23
N LEU A 44 4.54 -1.71 -5.44
CA LEU A 44 6.00 -1.61 -5.44
C LEU A 44 6.58 -1.92 -4.06
N GLU A 45 5.97 -1.39 -2.99
CA GLU A 45 6.47 -1.59 -1.62
C GLU A 45 6.32 -3.03 -1.16
N THR A 46 5.33 -3.75 -1.64
CA THR A 46 5.04 -5.11 -1.15
C THR A 46 5.34 -6.20 -2.19
N GLY A 47 5.95 -5.85 -3.32
CA GLY A 47 6.22 -6.84 -4.36
C GLY A 47 4.96 -7.58 -4.77
N TRP A 48 3.95 -6.84 -5.20
CA TRP A 48 2.65 -7.40 -5.61
C TRP A 48 1.95 -8.16 -4.48
N TYR A 49 2.09 -7.65 -3.25
CA TYR A 49 1.48 -8.22 -2.04
C TYR A 49 1.98 -9.64 -1.74
N ASP A 50 3.23 -9.92 -2.10
CA ASP A 50 3.80 -11.25 -1.95
C ASP A 50 5.14 -11.27 -1.20
N CYS A 51 5.60 -10.13 -0.72
CA CYS A 51 6.89 -10.09 -0.03
C CYS A 51 6.81 -10.75 1.35
N LYS A 52 7.96 -11.20 1.82
CA LYS A 52 8.12 -11.77 3.16
C LYS A 52 9.13 -10.94 3.92
N ASP A 53 8.96 -10.87 5.23
CA ASP A 53 9.84 -10.10 6.10
C ASP A 53 9.91 -8.65 5.66
N CYS A 54 8.76 -8.10 5.28
CA CYS A 54 8.64 -6.71 4.85
C CYS A 54 7.47 -6.05 5.57
N SER A 55 7.14 -4.82 5.19
CA SER A 55 6.07 -4.07 5.84
C SER A 55 4.69 -4.76 5.74
N LEU A 56 4.52 -5.64 4.76
CA LEU A 56 3.27 -6.38 4.60
C LEU A 56 2.96 -7.24 5.81
N ASP A 57 3.98 -7.77 6.49
CA ASP A 57 3.79 -8.57 7.70
C ASP A 57 3.15 -7.76 8.83
N LYS A 58 3.19 -6.45 8.72
CA LYS A 58 2.58 -5.52 9.69
C LYS A 58 1.32 -4.87 9.13
N ASN A 59 0.73 -5.47 8.11
CA ASN A 59 -0.45 -4.94 7.43
C ASN A 59 -0.22 -3.52 6.88
N ASN A 60 1.02 -3.21 6.54
CA ASN A 60 1.44 -1.90 6.10
C ASN A 60 1.75 -1.96 4.61
N LEU A 61 0.79 -1.53 3.79
CA LEU A 61 0.90 -1.66 2.33
C LEU A 61 1.89 -0.70 1.68
N PHE A 62 2.35 0.30 2.41
CA PHE A 62 3.08 1.42 1.80
C PHE A 62 4.50 1.60 2.34
N GLY A 63 4.96 0.65 3.14
CA GLY A 63 6.29 0.75 3.73
C GLY A 63 6.45 1.94 4.67
N LEU A 64 5.37 2.36 5.34
CA LEU A 64 5.41 3.51 6.22
C LEU A 64 6.31 3.24 7.42
N TRP A 65 7.28 4.13 7.63
CA TRP A 65 8.35 3.93 8.60
C TRP A 65 8.17 4.79 9.84
N ASN A 66 8.29 4.16 11.00
CA ASN A 66 8.25 4.84 12.28
C ASN A 66 9.68 5.14 12.71
N SER A 67 10.14 6.38 12.48
CA SER A 67 11.51 6.75 12.75
C SER A 67 11.85 6.77 14.25
N LYS A 68 10.85 6.95 15.11
CA LYS A 68 11.09 6.94 16.55
C LYS A 68 11.44 5.56 17.07
N LYS A 69 10.79 4.52 16.53
CA LYS A 69 10.99 3.14 16.95
C LYS A 69 11.91 2.38 16.00
N HIS A 70 12.34 3.00 14.89
CA HIS A 70 13.18 2.36 13.88
C HIS A 70 12.56 1.06 13.35
N GLU A 71 11.26 1.12 13.01
CA GLU A 71 10.56 -0.04 12.46
C GLU A 71 9.37 0.43 11.64
N TYR A 72 8.82 -0.47 10.84
CA TYR A 72 7.60 -0.17 10.12
C TYR A 72 6.43 0.00 11.09
N PHE A 73 5.52 0.91 10.76
CA PHE A 73 4.27 1.01 11.51
C PHE A 73 3.48 -0.28 11.39
N TYR A 74 2.84 -0.69 12.47
CA TYR A 74 1.96 -1.84 12.52
C TYR A 74 0.51 -1.40 12.46
N TYR A 75 -0.30 -2.12 11.68
CA TYR A 75 -1.75 -1.89 11.59
C TYR A 75 -2.48 -3.19 11.87
N THR A 76 -3.69 -3.12 12.44
CA THR A 76 -4.46 -4.33 12.75
C THR A 76 -5.00 -5.01 11.50
N ASN A 77 -5.17 -4.24 10.42
CA ASN A 77 -5.49 -4.80 9.11
C ASN A 77 -4.97 -3.84 8.04
N TRP A 78 -4.87 -4.34 6.81
CA TRP A 78 -4.25 -3.56 5.73
C TRP A 78 -5.05 -2.30 5.36
N LYS A 79 -6.37 -2.31 5.58
CA LYS A 79 -7.20 -1.14 5.25
C LYS A 79 -6.83 0.06 6.12
N GLU A 80 -6.40 -0.22 7.36
CA GLU A 80 -5.97 0.85 8.25
C GLU A 80 -4.68 1.52 7.79
N SER A 81 -3.83 0.80 7.06
CA SER A 81 -2.60 1.41 6.55
C SER A 81 -2.90 2.51 5.52
N ILE A 82 -4.06 2.43 4.86
CA ILE A 82 -4.50 3.48 3.94
C ILE A 82 -4.74 4.79 4.71
N GLY A 83 -5.37 4.69 5.87
CA GLY A 83 -5.54 5.86 6.75
C GLY A 83 -4.19 6.41 7.19
N GLY A 84 -3.25 5.52 7.52
CA GLY A 84 -1.88 5.91 7.84
C GLY A 84 -1.20 6.65 6.71
N TYR A 85 -1.38 6.19 5.49
CA TYR A 85 -0.84 6.86 4.30
C TYR A 85 -1.45 8.26 4.14
N LYS A 86 -2.75 8.39 4.29
CA LYS A 86 -3.40 9.70 4.18
C LYS A 86 -2.87 10.67 5.23
N ARG A 87 -2.80 10.23 6.48
CA ARG A 87 -2.36 11.09 7.59
C ARG A 87 -0.88 11.42 7.54
N GLY A 88 -0.06 10.47 7.12
CA GLY A 88 1.39 10.65 7.15
C GLY A 88 1.97 11.22 5.86
N ILE A 89 1.33 10.98 4.75
CA ILE A 89 1.87 11.35 3.43
C ILE A 89 1.00 12.38 2.71
N GLN A 90 -0.24 12.01 2.38
CA GLN A 90 -1.05 12.86 1.51
C GLN A 90 -1.40 14.21 2.09
N TYR A 91 -1.52 14.32 3.42
CA TYR A 91 -1.81 15.62 3.99
C TYR A 91 -0.75 16.65 3.60
N ARG A 92 0.48 16.21 3.36
CA ARG A 92 1.58 17.12 2.96
C ARG A 92 1.42 17.61 1.53
N TYR A 93 0.78 16.83 0.68
CA TYR A 93 0.51 17.24 -0.69
C TYR A 93 -0.38 18.48 -0.73
N LEU A 94 -1.24 18.65 0.26
CA LEU A 94 -2.17 19.79 0.33
C LEU A 94 -1.53 21.06 0.88
N LYS A 95 -0.27 20.99 1.33
CA LYS A 95 0.38 22.14 1.99
C LYS A 95 0.98 23.15 1.02
N LYS A 96 1.25 22.73 -0.21
CA LYS A 96 1.76 23.62 -1.25
C LYS A 96 1.49 23.03 -2.62
N GLU A 97 1.81 23.80 -3.66
CA GLU A 97 1.61 23.31 -5.02
C GLU A 97 2.79 22.48 -5.48
N TYR A 98 2.51 21.39 -6.18
CA TYR A 98 3.50 20.53 -6.79
C TYR A 98 3.17 20.39 -8.27
N LYS A 99 4.17 20.13 -9.09
CA LYS A 99 3.99 19.92 -10.52
C LYS A 99 2.99 18.77 -10.77
N ASP A 100 3.19 17.65 -10.07
CA ASP A 100 2.27 16.52 -10.08
C ASP A 100 2.56 15.65 -8.85
N TYR A 101 1.82 14.56 -8.69
CA TYR A 101 1.97 13.72 -7.51
C TYR A 101 3.32 12.99 -7.49
N TYR A 102 3.86 12.64 -8.66
CA TYR A 102 5.19 12.02 -8.74
C TYR A 102 6.26 12.98 -8.24
N HIS A 103 6.17 14.24 -8.63
CA HIS A 103 7.10 15.26 -8.16
C HIS A 103 7.02 15.42 -6.65
N PHE A 104 5.80 15.41 -6.11
CA PHE A 104 5.59 15.45 -4.67
C PHE A 104 6.31 14.29 -3.97
N LEU A 105 6.10 13.06 -4.46
CA LEU A 105 6.72 11.88 -3.84
C LEU A 105 8.24 11.97 -3.88
N SER A 106 8.78 12.46 -4.98
CA SER A 106 10.22 12.65 -5.10
C SER A 106 10.73 13.72 -4.15
N GLU A 107 10.01 14.83 -4.05
CA GLU A 107 10.45 15.96 -3.24
C GLU A 107 10.42 15.64 -1.74
N ILE A 108 9.44 14.88 -1.28
CA ILE A 108 9.41 14.48 0.13
C ILE A 108 10.35 13.33 0.45
N GLY A 109 11.02 12.77 -0.57
CA GLY A 109 11.94 11.65 -0.36
C GLY A 109 11.24 10.40 0.10
N TYR A 110 10.11 10.06 -0.55
CA TYR A 110 9.32 8.89 -0.15
C TYR A 110 10.15 7.62 -0.09
N ALA A 111 11.09 7.46 -1.01
CA ALA A 111 12.00 6.32 -1.04
C ALA A 111 13.41 6.80 -1.31
N THR A 112 14.39 6.05 -0.82
CA THR A 112 15.80 6.39 -1.03
C THR A 112 16.31 5.95 -2.40
N ASP A 113 15.61 5.04 -3.07
CA ASP A 113 15.99 4.54 -4.39
C ASP A 113 15.83 5.67 -5.41
N PRO A 114 16.90 6.09 -6.10
CA PRO A 114 16.81 7.16 -7.10
C PRO A 114 15.95 6.77 -8.31
N HIS A 115 15.66 5.49 -8.49
CA HIS A 115 14.83 4.99 -9.59
C HIS A 115 13.39 4.73 -9.17
N TYR A 116 13.00 5.18 -7.99
CA TYR A 116 11.68 4.89 -7.43
C TYR A 116 10.54 5.33 -8.36
N ILE A 117 10.61 6.56 -8.84
CA ILE A 117 9.54 7.12 -9.69
C ILE A 117 9.46 6.37 -11.03
N ILE A 118 10.60 5.98 -11.58
CA ILE A 118 10.63 5.20 -12.83
C ILE A 118 9.95 3.86 -12.62
N LYS A 119 10.28 3.18 -11.53
CA LYS A 119 9.67 1.88 -11.19
C LYS A 119 8.17 2.03 -10.95
N LEU A 120 7.79 3.10 -10.27
CA LEU A 120 6.40 3.38 -9.97
C LEU A 120 5.57 3.57 -11.25
N LYS A 121 6.10 4.35 -12.19
CA LYS A 121 5.44 4.58 -13.48
C LYS A 121 5.31 3.30 -14.28
N LYS A 122 6.30 2.41 -14.22
CA LYS A 122 6.22 1.13 -14.91
C LYS A 122 5.07 0.28 -14.37
N ILE A 123 4.89 0.27 -13.06
CA ILE A 123 3.78 -0.46 -12.46
C ILE A 123 2.45 0.20 -12.84
N PHE A 124 2.38 1.52 -12.74
CA PHE A 124 1.19 2.27 -13.10
C PHE A 124 0.73 1.91 -14.52
N ASN A 125 1.67 1.81 -15.45
CA ASN A 125 1.36 1.52 -16.83
C ASN A 125 0.85 0.09 -17.08
N LYS A 126 1.03 -0.80 -16.11
CA LYS A 126 0.50 -2.16 -16.18
C LYS A 126 -0.91 -2.28 -15.61
N LEU A 127 -1.38 -1.25 -14.95
CA LEU A 127 -2.69 -1.22 -14.34
C LEU A 127 -3.72 -0.66 -15.33
#